data_4ee3580e79f01a20a41d6e13c9054036
#
_entry.id   4ee3580e79f01a20a41d6e13c9054036
#
_cell.length_a   1.000
_cell.length_b   1.000
_cell.length_c   1.000
_cell.angle_alpha   90.00
_cell.angle_beta   90.00
_cell.angle_gamma   90.00
#
_symmetry.space_group_name_H-M   'P 1'
#
loop_
_entity.id
_entity.type
_entity.pdbx_description
1 polymer ?
#
loop_
_entity_poly.entity_id
_entity_poly.type
_entity_poly.pdbx_seq_one_letter_code
_entity_poly.pdbx_strand_id
1 'polypeptide(L)'
;MSTDPFSISILSAGRGWLVVEKPSGLSVQEEHGEDLCSVLRSRIRTDPELRNKIDCDPAFGILPVHRLDRETSGVILLACRSTTFSDLSMQF
;
A
#
# COMPACT_ATOMS: atom_id res chain seq x y z
N MET A 1 15.88 -11.53 -2.44
CA MET A 1 14.74 -12.45 -2.40
C MET A 1 13.54 -11.78 -1.78
N SER A 2 12.39 -11.95 -2.37
CA SER A 2 11.17 -11.34 -1.86
C SER A 2 10.74 -11.99 -0.55
N THR A 3 10.36 -11.16 0.42
CA THR A 3 9.80 -11.64 1.69
C THR A 3 8.29 -11.49 1.74
N ASP A 4 7.68 -11.19 0.59
CA ASP A 4 6.25 -11.01 0.48
C ASP A 4 5.56 -12.38 0.37
N PRO A 5 5.01 -12.93 1.49
CA PRO A 5 4.40 -14.26 1.48
C PRO A 5 3.07 -14.30 0.75
N PHE A 6 2.49 -13.15 0.45
CA PHE A 6 1.19 -13.04 -0.19
C PHE A 6 1.28 -12.73 -1.67
N SER A 7 2.48 -12.43 -2.19
CA SER A 7 2.71 -12.11 -3.61
C SER A 7 1.76 -11.00 -4.09
N ILE A 8 1.71 -9.90 -3.35
CA ILE A 8 0.81 -8.80 -3.65
C ILE A 8 1.08 -8.24 -5.04
N SER A 9 0.04 -8.16 -5.86
CA SER A 9 0.14 -7.58 -7.20
C SER A 9 -0.05 -6.07 -7.14
N ILE A 10 0.94 -5.34 -7.64
CA ILE A 10 0.83 -3.89 -7.79
C ILE A 10 0.30 -3.64 -9.19
N LEU A 11 -0.93 -3.16 -9.27
CA LEU A 11 -1.64 -2.98 -10.53
C LEU A 11 -1.28 -1.69 -11.23
N SER A 12 -1.02 -0.64 -10.45
CA SER A 12 -0.63 0.67 -10.97
C SER A 12 0.04 1.46 -9.87
N ALA A 13 0.87 2.41 -10.24
CA ALA A 13 1.54 3.27 -9.29
C ALA A 13 1.94 4.58 -9.95
N GLY A 14 1.94 5.64 -9.15
CA GLY A 14 2.40 6.95 -9.56
C GLY A 14 2.98 7.65 -8.35
N ARG A 15 3.35 8.91 -8.53
CA ARG A 15 3.97 9.67 -7.46
C ARG A 15 3.01 9.81 -6.26
N GLY A 16 3.39 9.22 -5.14
CA GLY A 16 2.65 9.33 -3.89
C GLY A 16 1.50 8.35 -3.73
N TRP A 17 1.29 7.44 -4.69
CA TRP A 17 0.17 6.51 -4.60
C TRP A 17 0.48 5.17 -5.28
N LEU A 18 -0.25 4.14 -4.86
CA LEU A 18 -0.21 2.86 -5.56
C LEU A 18 -1.56 2.15 -5.42
N VAL A 19 -1.88 1.36 -6.43
CA VAL A 19 -3.09 0.53 -6.48
C VAL A 19 -2.64 -0.91 -6.48
N VAL A 20 -3.15 -1.68 -5.55
CA VAL A 20 -2.77 -3.08 -5.40
C VAL A 20 -3.99 -3.96 -5.29
N GLU A 21 -3.81 -5.25 -5.51
CA GLU A 21 -4.84 -6.23 -5.26
C GLU A 21 -4.57 -6.90 -3.92
N LYS A 22 -5.50 -6.74 -2.98
CA LYS A 22 -5.39 -7.33 -1.65
C LYS A 22 -5.95 -8.74 -1.67
N PRO A 23 -5.19 -9.74 -1.21
CA PRO A 23 -5.73 -11.10 -1.10
C PRO A 23 -6.69 -11.21 0.08
N SER A 24 -7.56 -12.21 0.02
CA SER A 24 -8.36 -12.61 1.17
C SER A 24 -7.46 -13.09 2.29
N GLY A 25 -7.82 -12.79 3.52
CA GLY A 25 -7.09 -13.24 4.70
C GLY A 25 -6.02 -12.28 5.20
N LEU A 26 -5.80 -11.17 4.49
CA LEU A 26 -4.82 -10.16 4.88
C LEU A 26 -5.54 -8.87 5.21
N SER A 27 -5.31 -8.34 6.41
CA SER A 27 -5.86 -7.04 6.81
C SER A 27 -5.16 -5.91 6.08
N VAL A 28 -5.89 -4.83 5.81
CA VAL A 28 -5.30 -3.64 5.19
C VAL A 28 -4.31 -2.99 6.15
N GLN A 29 -4.75 -2.79 7.39
CA GLN A 29 -3.93 -2.15 8.41
C GLN A 29 -4.32 -2.70 9.77
N GLU A 30 -3.34 -3.21 10.50
CA GLU A 30 -3.54 -3.75 11.84
C GLU A 30 -2.53 -3.15 12.81
N GLU A 31 -2.93 -3.09 14.07
CA GLU A 31 -2.05 -2.63 15.14
C GLU A 31 -0.95 -3.64 15.42
N HIS A 32 -1.29 -4.92 15.36
CA HIS A 32 -0.35 -6.02 15.62
C HIS A 32 -0.41 -7.02 14.49
N GLY A 33 0.75 -7.57 14.15
CA GLY A 33 0.86 -8.58 13.14
C GLY A 33 1.12 -8.00 11.76
N GLU A 34 1.09 -8.88 10.77
CA GLU A 34 1.40 -8.50 9.40
C GLU A 34 0.12 -8.04 8.69
N ASP A 35 0.24 -6.92 7.98
CA ASP A 35 -0.87 -6.37 7.22
C ASP A 35 -0.37 -5.91 5.85
N LEU A 36 -1.31 -5.49 5.00
CA LEU A 36 -1.00 -5.05 3.64
C LEU A 36 0.00 -3.89 3.63
N CYS A 37 -0.21 -2.91 4.50
CA CYS A 37 0.68 -1.74 4.56
C CYS A 37 2.10 -2.14 4.97
N SER A 38 2.25 -3.07 5.90
CA SER A 38 3.57 -3.57 6.33
C SER A 38 4.28 -4.32 5.21
N VAL A 39 3.55 -5.18 4.50
CA VAL A 39 4.10 -5.93 3.37
C VAL A 39 4.59 -4.98 2.28
N LEU A 40 3.77 -3.99 1.95
CA LEU A 40 4.13 -3.02 0.91
C LEU A 40 5.29 -2.12 1.33
N ARG A 41 5.33 -1.73 2.60
CA ARG A 41 6.43 -0.93 3.13
C ARG A 41 7.76 -1.65 2.96
N SER A 42 7.77 -2.93 3.28
CA SER A 42 8.94 -3.79 3.09
C SER A 42 9.33 -3.90 1.61
N ARG A 43 8.34 -4.09 0.76
CA ARG A 43 8.56 -4.25 -0.69
C ARG A 43 9.14 -2.97 -1.31
N ILE A 44 8.62 -1.81 -0.92
CA ILE A 44 9.12 -0.53 -1.41
C ILE A 44 10.57 -0.32 -0.98
N ARG A 45 10.89 -0.70 0.25
CA ARG A 45 12.25 -0.55 0.76
C ARG A 45 13.27 -1.37 -0.01
N THR A 46 12.85 -2.54 -0.51
CA THR A 46 13.74 -3.47 -1.21
C THR A 46 13.66 -3.36 -2.74
N ASP A 47 12.81 -2.49 -3.27
CA ASP A 47 12.62 -2.33 -4.71
C ASP A 47 12.91 -0.88 -5.12
N PRO A 48 14.14 -0.58 -5.58
CA PRO A 48 14.51 0.80 -5.93
C PRO A 48 13.69 1.39 -7.06
N GLU A 49 13.29 0.60 -8.04
CA GLU A 49 12.47 1.11 -9.15
C GLU A 49 11.12 1.57 -8.67
N LEU A 50 10.48 0.76 -7.84
CA LEU A 50 9.18 1.11 -7.26
C LEU A 50 9.32 2.33 -6.36
N ARG A 51 10.34 2.36 -5.53
CA ARG A 51 10.58 3.47 -4.61
C ARG A 51 10.72 4.79 -5.35
N ASN A 52 11.47 4.79 -6.46
CA ASN A 52 11.65 5.99 -7.27
C ASN A 52 10.37 6.42 -7.97
N LYS A 53 9.59 5.46 -8.43
CA LYS A 53 8.35 5.76 -9.14
C LYS A 53 7.30 6.40 -8.23
N ILE A 54 7.15 5.89 -7.02
CA ILE A 54 6.11 6.36 -6.11
C ILE A 54 6.56 7.52 -5.22
N ASP A 55 7.87 7.70 -5.08
CA ASP A 55 8.43 8.82 -4.32
C ASP A 55 7.75 8.99 -2.95
N CYS A 56 7.77 7.92 -2.16
CA CYS A 56 7.17 7.91 -0.83
C CYS A 56 7.89 8.88 0.10
N ASP A 57 7.11 9.52 0.97
CA ASP A 57 7.65 10.27 2.10
C ASP A 57 7.83 9.29 3.27
N PRO A 58 9.08 8.99 3.65
CA PRO A 58 9.31 8.02 4.73
C PRO A 58 8.68 8.42 6.06
N ALA A 59 8.53 9.71 6.30
CA ALA A 59 7.92 10.20 7.53
C ALA A 59 6.41 9.96 7.55
N PHE A 60 5.78 9.98 6.37
CA PHE A 60 4.35 9.72 6.26
C PHE A 60 4.03 8.23 6.28
N GLY A 61 4.84 7.42 5.60
CA GLY A 61 4.60 5.99 5.46
C GLY A 61 3.57 5.68 4.38
N ILE A 62 2.78 4.64 4.60
CA ILE A 62 1.75 4.20 3.67
C ILE A 62 0.43 4.13 4.40
N LEU A 63 -0.60 4.76 3.85
CA LEU A 63 -1.95 4.71 4.42
C LEU A 63 -2.97 4.39 3.34
N PRO A 64 -3.97 3.55 3.66
CA PRO A 64 -5.05 3.28 2.72
C PRO A 64 -5.98 4.49 2.62
N VAL A 65 -6.43 4.75 1.41
CA VAL A 65 -7.41 5.82 1.16
C VAL A 65 -8.82 5.32 1.48
N HIS A 66 -9.04 4.02 1.35
CA HIS A 66 -10.26 3.34 1.74
C HIS A 66 -9.89 1.98 2.31
N ARG A 67 -10.87 1.23 2.81
CA ARG A 67 -10.59 -0.01 3.50
C ARG A 67 -11.37 -1.17 2.91
N LEU A 68 -10.78 -2.36 3.04
CA LEU A 68 -11.44 -3.64 2.75
C LEU A 68 -11.29 -4.52 4.00
N ASP A 69 -12.28 -5.35 4.25
CA ASP A 69 -12.20 -6.30 5.36
C ASP A 69 -11.11 -7.33 5.12
N ARG A 70 -10.64 -7.97 6.19
CA ARG A 70 -9.59 -8.98 6.10
C ARG A 70 -9.94 -10.07 5.08
N GLU A 71 -11.17 -10.57 5.13
CA GLU A 71 -11.62 -11.66 4.29
C GLU A 71 -11.92 -11.24 2.86
N THR A 72 -12.04 -9.95 2.62
CA THR A 72 -12.38 -9.42 1.31
C THR A 72 -11.13 -9.26 0.47
N SER A 73 -11.12 -9.88 -0.71
CA SER A 73 -10.10 -9.59 -1.71
C SER A 73 -10.58 -8.46 -2.60
N GLY A 74 -9.66 -7.75 -3.22
CA GLY A 74 -10.04 -6.69 -4.15
C GLY A 74 -8.98 -5.63 -4.30
N VAL A 75 -9.32 -4.64 -5.12
CA VAL A 75 -8.43 -3.54 -5.45
C VAL A 75 -8.50 -2.47 -4.36
N ILE A 76 -7.35 -1.99 -3.94
CA ILE A 76 -7.26 -0.95 -2.92
C ILE A 76 -6.24 0.10 -3.32
N LEU A 77 -6.58 1.36 -3.06
CA LEU A 77 -5.74 2.52 -3.32
C LEU A 77 -5.05 2.96 -2.03
N LEU A 78 -3.75 3.17 -2.12
CA LEU A 78 -2.94 3.56 -0.97
C LEU A 78 -2.17 4.83 -1.33
N ALA A 79 -1.95 5.67 -0.33
CA ALA A 79 -1.16 6.88 -0.48
C ALA A 79 0.09 6.82 0.39
N CYS A 80 1.18 7.38 -0.10
CA CYS A 80 2.44 7.42 0.63
C CYS A 80 3.05 8.81 0.73
N ARG A 81 2.23 9.84 0.53
CA ARG A 81 2.56 11.24 0.80
C ARG A 81 1.32 11.92 1.35
N SER A 82 1.50 12.86 2.28
CA SER A 82 0.38 13.50 2.96
C SER A 82 -0.50 14.30 1.99
N THR A 83 0.09 15.00 1.03
CA THR A 83 -0.67 15.77 0.05
C THR A 83 -1.50 14.86 -0.84
N THR A 84 -0.92 13.76 -1.29
CA THR A 84 -1.61 12.77 -2.10
C THR A 84 -2.76 12.13 -1.31
N PHE A 85 -2.50 11.77 -0.05
CA PHE A 85 -3.52 11.19 0.81
C PHE A 85 -4.70 12.13 0.97
N SER A 86 -4.43 13.41 1.23
CA SER A 86 -5.48 14.41 1.39
C SER A 86 -6.31 14.56 0.12
N ASP A 87 -5.64 14.68 -1.03
CA ASP A 87 -6.33 14.85 -2.31
C ASP A 87 -7.21 13.64 -2.65
N LEU A 88 -6.67 12.43 -2.48
CA LEU A 88 -7.40 11.20 -2.81
C LEU A 88 -8.54 10.94 -1.83
N SER A 89 -8.33 11.24 -0.55
CA SER A 89 -9.37 11.03 0.46
C SER A 89 -10.62 11.86 0.18
N MET A 90 -10.47 13.01 -0.45
CA MET A 90 -11.60 13.87 -0.80
C MET A 90 -12.45 13.29 -1.92
N GLN A 91 -11.96 12.26 -2.61
CA GLN A 91 -12.71 11.61 -3.70
C GLN A 91 -13.63 10.48 -3.20
N PHE A 92 -13.50 10.11 -1.94
CA PHE A 92 -14.25 8.97 -1.36
C PHE A 92 -15.24 9.38 -0.32
#